data_42b3efefd7d0d60ba1cdfb91b9999e6a
#
_entry.id   42b3efefd7d0d60ba1cdfb91b9999e6a
#
_cell.length_a   1.000
_cell.length_b   1.000
_cell.length_c   1.000
_cell.angle_alpha   90.00
_cell.angle_beta   90.00
_cell.angle_gamma   90.00
#
_symmetry.space_group_name_H-M   'P 1'
#
loop_
_entity.id
_entity.type
_entity.pdbx_description
1 polymer ?
#
loop_
_entity_poly.entity_id
_entity_poly.type
_entity_poly.pdbx_seq_one_letter_code
_entity_poly.pdbx_strand_id
1 'polypeptide(L)'
;MMRINKNYTSSAKTLGVGHIHKVKHLISMHAKILGDDLSTLISLEFTPFNNHQEFYDIEADDESLKKLLNFESYDYFDYEFDQALSRVMNNLFLTSKTYIEYAILKDEGGNIVGLSLIPFDAIKMITLRGNTFFLSKDYNGKLLMFNISAQHYIELNTKGLGIKRNYFKKLVRKLKRMDKDRSTEFTTNEKMSKKFVFSSWVKRKDFLLLKHPRKIGWYGRHATNSLLSESYLFYRTIEFKLFRQKCLDYLLKQINLGLQTISDEIQANGKIVIKMPITDYEKEWQRYANGEICASELSDIIYKMPS
;
A
#
# COMPACT_ATOMS: atom_id res chain seq x y z
N MET A 1 -1.05 9.11 36.11
CA MET A 1 -1.46 9.21 34.70
C MET A 1 -1.07 10.61 34.24
N MET A 2 0.16 10.78 33.74
CA MET A 2 0.63 12.06 33.22
C MET A 2 -0.11 12.38 31.92
N ARG A 3 -0.86 13.49 31.90
CA ARG A 3 -1.36 14.04 30.64
C ARG A 3 -0.16 14.67 29.91
N ILE A 4 0.38 13.94 28.97
CA ILE A 4 1.38 14.47 28.04
C ILE A 4 0.65 15.45 27.14
N ASN A 5 0.94 16.74 27.30
CA ASN A 5 0.46 17.77 26.40
C ASN A 5 1.24 17.58 25.08
N LYS A 6 0.63 16.89 24.14
CA LYS A 6 1.28 16.50 22.88
C LYS A 6 1.36 17.71 21.96
N ASN A 7 2.38 18.53 22.11
CA ASN A 7 2.72 19.53 21.10
C ASN A 7 3.35 18.84 19.90
N TYR A 8 2.49 18.39 18.97
CA TYR A 8 2.94 17.77 17.74
C TYR A 8 3.62 18.82 16.85
N THR A 9 4.86 18.56 16.47
CA THR A 9 5.54 19.31 15.41
C THR A 9 5.08 18.92 14.01
N SER A 10 4.23 17.88 13.89
CA SER A 10 3.69 17.38 12.63
C SER A 10 2.63 18.31 12.06
N SER A 11 2.92 18.91 10.93
CA SER A 11 1.97 19.75 10.19
C SER A 11 0.84 18.92 9.58
N ALA A 12 1.11 17.71 9.11
CA ALA A 12 0.12 16.86 8.46
C ALA A 12 -0.90 16.30 9.46
N LYS A 13 -0.45 15.85 10.63
CA LYS A 13 -1.33 15.30 11.68
C LYS A 13 -2.23 16.37 12.30
N THR A 14 -1.69 17.57 12.56
CA THR A 14 -2.43 18.69 13.16
C THR A 14 -3.52 19.22 12.26
N LEU A 15 -3.31 19.15 10.95
CA LEU A 15 -4.24 19.65 9.94
C LEU A 15 -5.26 18.58 9.48
N GLY A 16 -5.17 17.37 10.00
CA GLY A 16 -6.04 16.26 9.56
C GLY A 16 -5.86 15.90 8.09
N VAL A 17 -4.70 16.22 7.50
CA VAL A 17 -4.40 16.01 6.07
C VAL A 17 -4.15 14.53 5.75
N GLY A 18 -3.93 13.69 6.76
CA GLY A 18 -3.68 12.27 6.60
C GLY A 18 -4.83 11.44 6.03
N HIS A 19 -5.99 12.04 5.76
CA HIS A 19 -7.15 11.32 5.29
C HIS A 19 -7.75 11.91 4.02
N ILE A 20 -7.41 11.24 2.94
CA ILE A 20 -8.39 10.86 1.93
C ILE A 20 -8.93 12.00 1.08
N HIS A 21 -8.44 12.05 -0.10
CA HIS A 21 -9.37 12.29 -1.20
C HIS A 21 -10.58 11.40 -0.98
N LYS A 22 -11.76 11.99 -0.66
CA LYS A 22 -13.03 11.28 -0.80
C LYS A 22 -12.97 10.58 -2.14
N VAL A 23 -12.88 9.26 -2.09
CA VAL A 23 -12.66 8.42 -3.26
C VAL A 23 -13.97 8.39 -4.05
N LYS A 24 -14.36 9.54 -4.62
CA LYS A 24 -15.41 9.59 -5.66
C LYS A 24 -15.08 8.69 -6.85
N HIS A 25 -13.86 8.13 -6.87
CA HIS A 25 -13.37 7.31 -7.97
C HIS A 25 -13.53 5.81 -7.76
N LEU A 26 -13.75 5.32 -6.53
CA LEU A 26 -13.96 3.90 -6.24
C LEU A 26 -15.45 3.52 -6.27
N ILE A 27 -16.19 4.02 -7.26
CA ILE A 27 -17.55 3.50 -7.56
C ILE A 27 -17.44 2.13 -8.28
N SER A 28 -16.26 1.75 -8.72
CA SER A 28 -16.00 0.50 -9.41
C SER A 28 -15.64 -0.59 -8.39
N MET A 29 -16.42 -1.64 -8.34
CA MET A 29 -16.17 -2.80 -7.46
C MET A 29 -14.78 -3.41 -7.68
N HIS A 30 -14.40 -3.65 -8.94
CA HIS A 30 -13.09 -4.24 -9.25
C HIS A 30 -11.92 -3.31 -8.94
N ALA A 31 -12.09 -1.99 -9.09
CA ALA A 31 -11.05 -1.05 -8.68
C ALA A 31 -10.90 -1.00 -7.16
N LYS A 32 -11.98 -1.14 -6.40
CA LYS A 32 -11.95 -1.24 -4.94
C LYS A 32 -11.22 -2.53 -4.51
N ILE A 33 -11.63 -3.68 -5.05
CA ILE A 33 -11.00 -4.97 -4.75
C ILE A 33 -9.49 -4.92 -5.06
N LEU A 34 -9.10 -4.37 -6.21
CA LEU A 34 -7.69 -4.22 -6.54
C LEU A 34 -6.96 -3.29 -5.56
N GLY A 35 -7.58 -2.20 -5.14
CA GLY A 35 -7.03 -1.29 -4.13
C GLY A 35 -6.83 -2.00 -2.80
N ASP A 36 -7.81 -2.75 -2.34
CA ASP A 36 -7.75 -3.55 -1.12
C ASP A 36 -6.63 -4.61 -1.23
N ASP A 37 -6.53 -5.34 -2.35
CA ASP A 37 -5.50 -6.35 -2.57
C ASP A 37 -4.07 -5.77 -2.66
N LEU A 38 -3.94 -4.53 -3.10
CA LEU A 38 -2.66 -3.82 -3.12
C LEU A 38 -2.30 -3.20 -1.77
N SER A 39 -3.28 -2.82 -0.97
CA SER A 39 -3.04 -2.18 0.33
C SER A 39 -2.68 -3.18 1.41
N THR A 40 -3.12 -4.43 1.30
CA THR A 40 -2.81 -5.51 2.22
C THR A 40 -1.51 -6.20 1.83
N LEU A 41 -0.34 -5.53 2.00
CA LEU A 41 0.94 -6.06 1.52
C LEU A 41 1.36 -7.34 2.23
N ILE A 42 1.12 -7.44 3.53
CA ILE A 42 1.48 -8.58 4.37
C ILE A 42 0.24 -9.37 4.80
N SER A 43 -0.81 -8.70 5.22
CA SER A 43 -1.95 -9.32 5.92
C SER A 43 -2.75 -10.35 5.12
N LEU A 44 -2.60 -10.44 3.78
CA LEU A 44 -3.23 -11.51 2.99
C LEU A 44 -2.51 -12.87 3.09
N GLU A 45 -1.29 -12.88 3.58
CA GLU A 45 -0.49 -14.10 3.72
C GLU A 45 -0.66 -14.73 5.11
N PHE A 46 -1.19 -13.96 6.07
CA PHE A 46 -1.38 -14.38 7.44
C PHE A 46 -2.86 -14.35 7.80
N THR A 47 -3.39 -15.47 8.26
CA THR A 47 -4.74 -15.54 8.78
C THR A 47 -4.85 -14.68 10.05
N PRO A 48 -5.90 -13.84 10.20
CA PRO A 48 -6.03 -12.90 11.31
C PRO A 48 -6.29 -13.54 12.67
N PHE A 49 -6.13 -14.83 12.83
CA PHE A 49 -6.56 -15.59 14.00
C PHE A 49 -5.46 -16.11 14.91
N ASN A 50 -4.19 -15.95 14.58
CA ASN A 50 -3.14 -16.30 15.51
C ASN A 50 -2.62 -15.03 16.20
N ASN A 51 -3.05 -14.92 17.44
CA ASN A 51 -2.71 -13.90 18.42
C ASN A 51 -1.23 -13.48 18.38
N HIS A 52 -0.99 -12.15 18.30
CA HIS A 52 0.27 -11.50 18.66
C HIS A 52 1.52 -11.82 17.83
N GLN A 53 1.39 -12.15 16.55
CA GLN A 53 2.57 -12.24 15.68
C GLN A 53 2.99 -10.86 15.19
N GLU A 54 4.15 -10.41 15.63
CA GLU A 54 4.79 -9.18 15.16
C GLU A 54 5.33 -9.41 13.75
N PHE A 55 4.92 -8.58 12.80
CA PHE A 55 5.34 -8.66 11.39
C PHE A 55 6.63 -7.92 11.12
N TYR A 56 6.86 -6.86 11.88
CA TYR A 56 8.00 -5.98 11.72
C TYR A 56 8.85 -5.97 12.98
N ASP A 57 10.15 -5.76 12.81
CA ASP A 57 11.07 -5.51 13.90
C ASP A 57 11.91 -4.28 13.59
N ILE A 58 12.51 -3.72 14.61
CA ILE A 58 13.39 -2.58 14.51
C ILE A 58 14.79 -3.05 14.86
N GLU A 59 15.64 -3.21 13.84
CA GLU A 59 17.07 -3.44 14.02
C GLU A 59 17.76 -2.11 14.29
N ALA A 60 18.24 -1.91 15.50
CA ALA A 60 18.94 -0.72 15.94
C ALA A 60 20.15 -1.08 16.79
N ASP A 61 21.17 -0.21 16.78
CA ASP A 61 22.38 -0.38 17.58
C ASP A 61 22.08 -0.25 19.09
N ASP A 62 21.03 0.49 19.41
CA ASP A 62 20.49 0.65 20.76
C ASP A 62 18.95 0.63 20.72
N GLU A 63 18.32 0.68 21.89
CA GLU A 63 16.85 0.67 21.97
C GLU A 63 16.20 2.04 21.69
N SER A 64 16.94 3.10 21.39
CA SER A 64 16.40 4.45 21.26
C SER A 64 15.40 4.55 20.12
N LEU A 65 15.72 4.06 18.92
CA LEU A 65 14.79 4.08 17.79
C LEU A 65 13.53 3.26 18.07
N LYS A 66 13.69 2.11 18.72
CA LYS A 66 12.56 1.25 19.12
C LYS A 66 11.62 1.97 20.08
N LYS A 67 12.19 2.66 21.07
CA LYS A 67 11.40 3.47 22.03
C LYS A 67 10.70 4.64 21.35
N LEU A 68 11.34 5.32 20.42
CA LEU A 68 10.77 6.45 19.69
C LEU A 68 9.61 6.03 18.79
N LEU A 69 9.73 4.91 18.05
CA LEU A 69 8.69 4.41 17.17
C LEU A 69 7.51 3.77 17.92
N ASN A 70 7.77 3.19 19.10
CA ASN A 70 6.75 2.58 19.96
C ASN A 70 6.17 3.53 21.02
N PHE A 71 6.37 4.82 20.88
CA PHE A 71 6.00 5.82 21.88
C PHE A 71 4.55 5.75 22.37
N GLU A 72 3.60 5.40 21.51
CA GLU A 72 2.18 5.38 21.89
C GLU A 72 1.75 4.05 22.55
N SER A 73 2.33 2.91 22.19
CA SER A 73 2.28 1.65 22.94
C SER A 73 3.10 0.56 22.24
N TYR A 74 3.78 -0.28 23.03
CA TYR A 74 4.60 -1.39 22.52
C TYR A 74 3.82 -2.39 21.65
N ASP A 75 2.53 -2.59 21.94
CA ASP A 75 1.68 -3.60 21.31
C ASP A 75 1.09 -3.14 19.96
N TYR A 76 1.32 -1.87 19.54
CA TYR A 76 0.63 -1.27 18.39
C TYR A 76 1.53 -0.86 17.23
N PHE A 77 2.86 -0.93 17.37
CA PHE A 77 3.75 -0.52 16.29
C PHE A 77 3.46 -1.26 14.98
N ASP A 78 3.35 -2.57 15.02
CA ASP A 78 3.05 -3.41 13.85
C ASP A 78 1.75 -3.01 13.19
N TYR A 79 0.70 -2.80 13.98
CA TYR A 79 -0.60 -2.40 13.47
C TYR A 79 -0.58 -1.00 12.85
N GLU A 80 0.01 -0.03 13.54
CA GLU A 80 0.10 1.35 13.02
C GLU A 80 0.98 1.42 11.78
N PHE A 81 2.08 0.67 11.76
CA PHE A 81 2.99 0.63 10.63
C PHE A 81 2.34 -0.05 9.42
N ASP A 82 1.65 -1.18 9.59
CA ASP A 82 0.89 -1.82 8.51
C ASP A 82 -0.22 -0.90 7.97
N GLN A 83 -0.92 -0.20 8.85
CA GLN A 83 -1.90 0.82 8.46
C GLN A 83 -1.25 1.97 7.67
N ALA A 84 -0.06 2.42 8.06
CA ALA A 84 0.68 3.44 7.32
C ALA A 84 1.07 2.93 5.92
N LEU A 85 1.60 1.71 5.80
CA LEU A 85 1.94 1.10 4.51
C LEU A 85 0.69 0.91 3.63
N SER A 86 -0.41 0.44 4.21
CA SER A 86 -1.69 0.30 3.50
C SER A 86 -2.19 1.63 2.95
N ARG A 87 -2.10 2.71 3.72
CA ARG A 87 -2.45 4.07 3.28
C ARG A 87 -1.53 4.55 2.15
N VAL A 88 -0.23 4.33 2.28
CA VAL A 88 0.75 4.67 1.24
C VAL A 88 0.41 3.95 -0.07
N MET A 89 0.14 2.65 -0.03
CA MET A 89 -0.22 1.89 -1.22
C MET A 89 -1.52 2.36 -1.85
N ASN A 90 -2.55 2.63 -1.05
CA ASN A 90 -3.80 3.21 -1.53
C ASN A 90 -3.57 4.56 -2.21
N ASN A 91 -2.76 5.42 -1.62
CA ASN A 91 -2.43 6.71 -2.18
C ASN A 91 -1.65 6.57 -3.50
N LEU A 92 -0.64 5.71 -3.56
CA LEU A 92 0.09 5.41 -4.78
C LEU A 92 -0.82 4.86 -5.89
N PHE A 93 -1.77 4.00 -5.53
CA PHE A 93 -2.76 3.46 -6.46
C PHE A 93 -3.67 4.55 -7.04
N LEU A 94 -4.11 5.48 -6.21
CA LEU A 94 -5.05 6.54 -6.61
C LEU A 94 -4.38 7.72 -7.31
N THR A 95 -3.25 8.19 -6.78
CA THR A 95 -2.60 9.45 -7.19
C THR A 95 -1.29 9.23 -7.93
N SER A 96 -0.70 8.02 -7.84
CA SER A 96 0.60 7.64 -8.39
C SER A 96 1.80 8.29 -7.70
N LYS A 97 1.56 9.04 -6.63
CA LYS A 97 2.55 9.74 -5.81
C LYS A 97 1.96 10.00 -4.43
N THR A 98 2.75 9.78 -3.40
CA THR A 98 2.39 10.07 -2.01
C THR A 98 3.62 10.47 -1.23
N TYR A 99 3.44 10.90 0.00
CA TYR A 99 4.50 11.32 0.89
C TYR A 99 4.34 10.65 2.25
N ILE A 100 5.46 10.48 2.96
CA ILE A 100 5.48 10.10 4.37
C ILE A 100 6.22 11.21 5.10
N GLU A 101 5.59 11.77 6.13
CA GLU A 101 6.20 12.67 7.08
C GLU A 101 6.76 11.88 8.26
N TYR A 102 7.98 12.21 8.69
CA TYR A 102 8.59 11.78 9.93
C TYR A 102 8.28 12.83 11.00
N ALA A 103 7.20 12.62 11.72
CA ALA A 103 6.74 13.55 12.73
C ALA A 103 7.44 13.29 14.06
N ILE A 104 8.35 14.18 14.42
CA ILE A 104 9.09 14.15 15.68
C ILE A 104 8.19 14.73 16.78
N LEU A 105 7.94 13.95 17.83
CA LEU A 105 7.13 14.32 18.97
C LEU A 105 8.06 14.82 20.08
N LYS A 106 7.77 16.01 20.60
CA LYS A 106 8.54 16.63 21.68
C LYS A 106 7.66 16.84 22.91
N ASP A 107 8.25 16.71 24.09
CA ASP A 107 7.60 17.05 25.37
C ASP A 107 7.60 18.58 25.61
N GLU A 108 7.08 19.01 26.74
CA GLU A 108 7.07 20.43 27.13
C GLU A 108 8.48 21.01 27.35
N GLY A 109 9.46 20.15 27.64
CA GLY A 109 10.89 20.51 27.80
C GLY A 109 11.64 20.57 26.49
N GLY A 110 10.99 20.21 25.37
CA GLY A 110 11.63 20.16 24.04
C GLY A 110 12.38 18.85 23.77
N ASN A 111 12.38 17.87 24.69
CA ASN A 111 13.01 16.59 24.49
C ASN A 111 12.20 15.75 23.49
N ILE A 112 12.88 14.98 22.67
CA ILE A 112 12.23 14.06 21.72
C ILE A 112 11.73 12.84 22.47
N VAL A 113 10.42 12.61 22.40
CA VAL A 113 9.74 11.52 23.12
C VAL A 113 9.11 10.49 22.18
N GLY A 114 9.05 10.77 20.89
CA GLY A 114 8.50 9.82 19.92
C GLY A 114 8.67 10.23 18.47
N LEU A 115 8.47 9.28 17.58
CA LEU A 115 8.51 9.44 16.13
C LEU A 115 7.30 8.73 15.52
N SER A 116 6.55 9.44 14.68
CA SER A 116 5.42 8.87 13.94
C SER A 116 5.63 8.98 12.44
N LEU A 117 5.30 7.92 11.71
CA LEU A 117 5.31 7.88 10.25
C LEU A 117 3.92 8.23 9.74
N ILE A 118 3.74 9.40 9.13
CA ILE A 118 2.43 9.92 8.73
C ILE A 118 2.32 9.99 7.21
N PRO A 119 1.60 9.05 6.57
CA PRO A 119 1.31 9.12 5.14
C PRO A 119 0.36 10.28 4.83
N PHE A 120 0.69 11.07 3.79
CA PHE A 120 -0.18 12.13 3.31
C PHE A 120 -0.12 12.29 1.79
N ASP A 121 -1.16 12.88 1.24
CA ASP A 121 -1.24 13.26 -0.17
C ASP A 121 -1.13 14.77 -0.35
N ALA A 122 -0.48 15.17 -1.43
CA ALA A 122 -0.46 16.56 -1.84
C ALA A 122 -0.97 16.72 -3.29
N ILE A 123 -1.85 17.68 -3.49
CA ILE A 123 -2.29 18.10 -4.82
C ILE A 123 -1.14 18.75 -5.57
N LYS A 124 -0.37 19.58 -4.84
CA LYS A 124 0.77 20.32 -5.38
C LYS A 124 1.83 20.49 -4.30
N MET A 125 3.07 20.39 -4.70
CA MET A 125 4.24 20.74 -3.92
C MET A 125 4.86 21.99 -4.56
N ILE A 126 5.20 22.96 -3.75
CA ILE A 126 5.80 24.24 -4.17
C ILE A 126 7.03 24.47 -3.31
N THR A 127 8.21 24.55 -3.93
CA THR A 127 9.43 24.93 -3.23
C THR A 127 9.68 26.42 -3.45
N LEU A 128 9.78 27.18 -2.37
CA LEU A 128 10.01 28.63 -2.40
C LEU A 128 11.10 28.99 -1.37
N ARG A 129 12.21 29.55 -1.81
CA ARG A 129 13.33 30.00 -0.96
C ARG A 129 13.82 28.92 0.01
N GLY A 130 13.94 27.68 -0.47
CA GLY A 130 14.40 26.53 0.34
C GLY A 130 13.32 25.87 1.21
N ASN A 131 12.15 26.46 1.33
CA ASN A 131 11.01 25.84 2.04
C ASN A 131 10.11 25.08 1.09
N THR A 132 9.65 23.91 1.52
CA THR A 132 8.71 23.09 0.76
C THR A 132 7.31 23.20 1.34
N PHE A 133 6.40 23.72 0.54
CA PHE A 133 4.98 23.86 0.89
C PHE A 133 4.16 22.80 0.16
N PHE A 134 3.28 22.17 0.89
CA PHE A 134 2.33 21.19 0.39
C PHE A 134 0.93 21.78 0.39
N LEU A 135 0.26 21.68 -0.77
CA LEU A 135 -1.15 22.00 -0.90
C LEU A 135 -1.94 20.70 -0.90
N SER A 136 -2.81 20.53 0.07
CA SER A 136 -3.66 19.35 0.23
C SER A 136 -5.12 19.74 0.49
N LYS A 137 -5.98 18.76 0.70
CA LYS A 137 -7.40 18.96 1.08
C LYS A 137 -7.65 18.29 2.43
N ASP A 138 -8.39 18.98 3.29
CA ASP A 138 -8.95 18.38 4.50
C ASP A 138 -10.15 17.45 4.18
N TYR A 139 -10.75 16.88 5.21
CA TYR A 139 -11.95 16.02 5.09
C TYR A 139 -13.13 16.69 4.43
N ASN A 140 -13.24 18.00 4.60
CA ASN A 140 -14.35 18.80 4.06
C ASN A 140 -14.07 19.26 2.63
N GLY A 141 -12.85 18.95 2.11
CA GLY A 141 -12.42 19.36 0.79
C GLY A 141 -11.86 20.79 0.73
N LYS A 142 -11.64 21.44 1.90
CA LYS A 142 -11.00 22.75 2.00
C LYS A 142 -9.52 22.61 1.68
N LEU A 143 -8.98 23.54 0.91
CA LEU A 143 -7.56 23.59 0.60
C LEU A 143 -6.78 24.04 1.84
N LEU A 144 -5.74 23.29 2.17
CA LEU A 144 -4.80 23.57 3.22
C LEU A 144 -3.41 23.64 2.65
N MET A 145 -2.63 24.61 3.11
CA MET A 145 -1.22 24.72 2.78
C MET A 145 -0.43 24.60 4.06
N PHE A 146 0.59 23.73 4.06
CA PHE A 146 1.46 23.51 5.20
C PHE A 146 2.90 23.30 4.73
N ASN A 147 3.84 23.47 5.63
CA ASN A 147 5.27 23.32 5.36
C ASN A 147 5.82 22.14 6.17
N ILE A 148 6.66 21.33 5.52
CA ILE A 148 7.43 20.28 6.18
C ILE A 148 8.88 20.48 5.76
N SER A 149 9.81 20.40 6.73
CA SER A 149 11.24 20.43 6.45
C SER A 149 11.62 19.35 5.44
N ALA A 150 12.55 19.65 4.54
CA ALA A 150 12.98 18.71 3.49
C ALA A 150 13.55 17.39 4.05
N GLN A 151 14.07 17.41 5.27
CA GLN A 151 14.59 16.21 5.95
C GLN A 151 13.50 15.34 6.56
N HIS A 152 12.32 15.92 6.85
CA HIS A 152 11.24 15.27 7.58
C HIS A 152 10.18 14.63 6.68
N TYR A 153 10.42 14.50 5.39
CA TYR A 153 9.52 13.77 4.51
C TYR A 153 10.26 13.03 3.40
N ILE A 154 9.63 11.97 2.93
CA ILE A 154 10.03 11.28 1.70
C ILE A 154 8.91 11.33 0.67
N GLU A 155 9.29 11.38 -0.59
CA GLU A 155 8.39 11.25 -1.73
C GLU A 155 8.42 9.83 -2.26
N LEU A 156 7.26 9.21 -2.33
CA LEU A 156 7.07 7.88 -2.92
C LEU A 156 6.29 8.01 -4.23
N ASN A 157 6.68 7.25 -5.23
CA ASN A 157 6.00 7.29 -6.52
C ASN A 157 6.05 5.94 -7.25
N THR A 158 5.12 5.75 -8.18
CA THR A 158 4.99 4.50 -8.93
C THR A 158 6.18 4.16 -9.84
N LYS A 159 7.08 5.11 -10.12
CA LYS A 159 8.31 4.81 -10.88
C LYS A 159 9.24 3.89 -10.08
N GLY A 160 9.35 4.10 -8.77
CA GLY A 160 10.11 3.23 -7.87
C GLY A 160 9.61 1.78 -7.88
N LEU A 161 8.33 1.56 -8.15
CA LEU A 161 7.73 0.24 -8.35
C LEU A 161 7.93 -0.33 -9.77
N GLY A 162 8.69 0.33 -10.63
CA GLY A 162 8.85 -0.04 -12.04
C GLY A 162 7.59 0.19 -12.90
N ILE A 163 6.66 1.02 -12.43
CA ILE A 163 5.38 1.28 -13.09
C ILE A 163 5.34 2.72 -13.62
N LYS A 164 4.83 2.88 -14.84
CA LYS A 164 4.62 4.21 -15.43
C LYS A 164 3.64 5.03 -14.58
N ARG A 165 3.92 6.32 -14.36
CA ARG A 165 3.15 7.25 -13.52
C ARG A 165 1.63 7.18 -13.70
N ASN A 166 1.15 7.00 -14.90
CA ASN A 166 -0.29 6.98 -15.20
C ASN A 166 -0.90 5.57 -15.29
N TYR A 167 -0.15 4.52 -14.93
CA TYR A 167 -0.61 3.15 -15.10
C TYR A 167 -1.87 2.86 -14.28
N PHE A 168 -1.83 3.06 -12.98
CA PHE A 168 -2.97 2.82 -12.08
C PHE A 168 -4.17 3.70 -12.45
N LYS A 169 -3.96 4.97 -12.74
CA LYS A 169 -5.05 5.86 -13.19
C LYS A 169 -5.74 5.36 -14.45
N LYS A 170 -4.98 4.83 -15.42
CA LYS A 170 -5.53 4.21 -16.62
C LYS A 170 -6.25 2.89 -16.30
N LEU A 171 -5.67 2.08 -15.42
CA LEU A 171 -6.25 0.81 -14.98
C LEU A 171 -7.59 1.02 -14.27
N VAL A 172 -7.65 1.90 -13.27
CA VAL A 172 -8.90 2.26 -12.57
C VAL A 172 -9.99 2.72 -13.55
N ARG A 173 -9.63 3.55 -14.52
CA ARG A 173 -10.60 4.01 -15.56
C ARG A 173 -11.13 2.83 -16.40
N LYS A 174 -10.28 1.87 -16.73
CA LYS A 174 -10.69 0.68 -17.50
C LYS A 174 -11.59 -0.25 -16.68
N LEU A 175 -11.24 -0.51 -15.42
CA LEU A 175 -12.05 -1.29 -14.50
C LEU A 175 -13.43 -0.60 -14.27
N LYS A 176 -13.43 0.72 -14.06
CA LYS A 176 -14.67 1.48 -13.93
C LYS A 176 -15.57 1.40 -15.16
N ARG A 177 -15.01 1.46 -16.36
CA ARG A 177 -15.79 1.28 -17.59
C ARG A 177 -16.37 -0.12 -17.68
N MET A 178 -15.57 -1.13 -17.36
CA MET A 178 -16.01 -2.52 -17.32
C MET A 178 -17.20 -2.74 -16.36
N ASP A 179 -17.13 -2.12 -15.17
CA ASP A 179 -18.21 -2.25 -14.18
C ASP A 179 -19.48 -1.44 -14.57
N LYS A 180 -19.28 -0.28 -15.23
CA LYS A 180 -20.40 0.56 -15.65
C LYS A 180 -21.27 -0.08 -16.73
N ASP A 181 -20.67 -0.83 -17.62
CA ASP A 181 -21.37 -1.37 -18.78
C ASP A 181 -22.58 -2.26 -18.43
N ARG A 182 -22.80 -2.57 -17.09
CA ARG A 182 -23.79 -3.56 -16.70
C ARG A 182 -24.50 -3.33 -15.34
N SER A 183 -24.15 -2.28 -14.59
CA SER A 183 -24.77 -2.03 -13.27
C SER A 183 -26.27 -1.69 -13.36
N THR A 184 -26.73 -1.23 -14.50
CA THR A 184 -28.13 -0.89 -14.75
C THR A 184 -28.98 -2.07 -15.20
N GLU A 185 -28.38 -3.12 -15.77
CA GLU A 185 -29.15 -4.25 -16.29
C GLU A 185 -29.51 -5.29 -15.23
N PHE A 186 -28.73 -5.34 -14.11
CA PHE A 186 -29.05 -6.23 -12.98
C PHE A 186 -30.07 -5.66 -12.00
N THR A 187 -30.30 -4.37 -12.01
CA THR A 187 -31.22 -3.69 -11.09
C THR A 187 -32.65 -3.51 -11.64
N THR A 188 -32.85 -3.69 -12.93
CA THR A 188 -34.17 -3.60 -13.54
C THR A 188 -34.62 -4.98 -13.99
N ASN A 189 -35.45 -5.61 -13.17
CA ASN A 189 -35.99 -6.96 -13.38
C ASN A 189 -36.88 -7.14 -14.62
N GLU A 190 -37.08 -6.11 -15.44
CA GLU A 190 -38.21 -6.19 -16.35
C GLU A 190 -37.93 -6.19 -17.85
N LYS A 191 -36.73 -5.87 -18.31
CA LYS A 191 -36.44 -5.99 -19.77
C LYS A 191 -34.94 -6.22 -20.00
N MET A 192 -34.48 -7.43 -19.84
CA MET A 192 -33.22 -7.82 -20.50
C MET A 192 -33.41 -7.59 -22.00
N SER A 193 -32.63 -6.68 -22.59
CA SER A 193 -32.67 -6.49 -24.03
C SER A 193 -32.40 -7.84 -24.69
N LYS A 194 -33.15 -8.19 -25.73
CA LYS A 194 -33.02 -9.48 -26.49
C LYS A 194 -31.59 -9.72 -27.01
N LYS A 195 -30.68 -8.76 -26.86
CA LYS A 195 -29.27 -8.82 -27.30
C LYS A 195 -28.28 -9.12 -26.16
N PHE A 196 -28.71 -9.22 -24.88
CA PHE A 196 -27.80 -9.50 -23.80
C PHE A 196 -27.62 -11.00 -23.57
N VAL A 197 -26.39 -11.50 -23.73
CA VAL A 197 -26.02 -12.89 -23.46
C VAL A 197 -25.06 -12.89 -22.26
N PHE A 198 -25.55 -13.34 -21.10
CA PHE A 198 -24.81 -13.36 -19.83
C PHE A 198 -23.44 -14.08 -19.97
N SER A 199 -23.43 -15.24 -20.61
CA SER A 199 -22.18 -16.01 -20.80
C SER A 199 -21.14 -15.23 -21.62
N SER A 200 -21.54 -14.52 -22.65
CA SER A 200 -20.66 -13.68 -23.45
C SER A 200 -20.14 -12.48 -22.66
N TRP A 201 -20.97 -11.92 -21.79
CA TRP A 201 -20.55 -10.84 -20.91
C TRP A 201 -19.54 -11.32 -19.87
N VAL A 202 -19.76 -12.46 -19.21
CA VAL A 202 -18.80 -13.07 -18.26
C VAL A 202 -17.46 -13.31 -18.93
N LYS A 203 -17.45 -13.97 -20.11
CA LYS A 203 -16.24 -14.21 -20.89
C LYS A 203 -15.48 -12.92 -21.21
N ARG A 204 -16.19 -11.89 -21.63
CA ARG A 204 -15.59 -10.58 -21.92
C ARG A 204 -15.00 -9.92 -20.67
N LYS A 205 -15.71 -9.97 -19.56
CA LYS A 205 -15.26 -9.43 -18.27
C LYS A 205 -13.96 -10.11 -17.82
N ASP A 206 -13.93 -11.44 -17.85
CA ASP A 206 -12.78 -12.22 -17.47
C ASP A 206 -11.58 -11.93 -18.37
N PHE A 207 -11.80 -11.84 -19.68
CA PHE A 207 -10.75 -11.42 -20.61
C PHE A 207 -10.20 -10.03 -20.30
N LEU A 208 -11.06 -9.06 -19.94
CA LEU A 208 -10.63 -7.71 -19.59
C LEU A 208 -9.86 -7.66 -18.26
N LEU A 209 -10.25 -8.47 -17.26
CA LEU A 209 -9.53 -8.63 -16.00
C LEU A 209 -8.13 -9.22 -16.20
N LEU A 210 -7.98 -10.14 -17.15
CA LEU A 210 -6.68 -10.67 -17.50
C LEU A 210 -5.81 -9.67 -18.27
N LYS A 211 -6.42 -8.95 -19.22
CA LYS A 211 -5.70 -8.06 -20.13
C LYS A 211 -5.22 -6.77 -19.45
N HIS A 212 -6.09 -6.12 -18.68
CA HIS A 212 -5.81 -4.78 -18.19
C HIS A 212 -4.77 -4.72 -17.06
N PRO A 213 -4.87 -5.53 -15.99
CA PRO A 213 -3.88 -5.56 -14.92
C PRO A 213 -2.71 -6.51 -15.16
N ARG A 214 -2.52 -7.00 -16.39
CA ARG A 214 -1.47 -7.98 -16.74
C ARG A 214 -0.09 -7.61 -16.18
N LYS A 215 0.26 -6.33 -16.19
CA LYS A 215 1.59 -5.87 -15.75
C LYS A 215 1.89 -6.11 -14.27
N ILE A 216 0.86 -6.26 -13.44
CA ILE A 216 0.97 -6.49 -12.00
C ILE A 216 0.48 -7.89 -11.58
N GLY A 217 0.18 -8.76 -12.54
CA GLY A 217 -0.28 -10.10 -12.26
C GLY A 217 -1.74 -10.23 -11.78
N TRP A 218 -2.38 -9.17 -11.30
CA TRP A 218 -3.73 -9.23 -10.74
C TRP A 218 -4.79 -9.63 -11.79
N TYR A 219 -5.73 -10.49 -11.41
CA TYR A 219 -6.80 -10.98 -12.28
C TYR A 219 -8.19 -11.00 -11.60
N GLY A 220 -8.31 -10.43 -10.39
CA GLY A 220 -9.54 -10.44 -9.59
C GLY A 220 -9.63 -11.63 -8.64
N ARG A 221 -10.49 -11.49 -7.61
CA ARG A 221 -10.69 -12.56 -6.60
C ARG A 221 -11.60 -13.71 -7.09
N HIS A 222 -12.34 -13.50 -8.16
CA HIS A 222 -13.39 -14.40 -8.62
C HIS A 222 -13.24 -14.83 -10.09
N ALA A 223 -12.01 -15.02 -10.53
CA ALA A 223 -11.80 -15.58 -11.86
C ALA A 223 -12.07 -17.09 -11.84
N THR A 224 -13.33 -17.48 -11.78
CA THR A 224 -13.75 -18.82 -12.18
C THR A 224 -13.74 -18.87 -13.70
N ASN A 225 -12.62 -19.21 -14.29
CA ASN A 225 -12.50 -19.10 -15.71
C ASN A 225 -12.32 -20.45 -16.37
N SER A 226 -13.42 -20.97 -16.88
CA SER A 226 -13.41 -22.16 -17.76
C SER A 226 -12.58 -21.98 -19.05
N LEU A 227 -12.07 -20.80 -19.31
CA LEU A 227 -11.31 -20.48 -20.53
C LEU A 227 -9.80 -20.44 -20.31
N LEU A 228 -9.35 -20.51 -19.07
CA LEU A 228 -7.93 -20.43 -18.74
C LEU A 228 -7.48 -21.73 -18.09
N SER A 229 -6.31 -22.20 -18.48
CA SER A 229 -5.67 -23.29 -17.75
C SER A 229 -5.34 -22.83 -16.33
N GLU A 230 -5.42 -23.75 -15.37
CA GLU A 230 -5.01 -23.54 -13.99
C GLU A 230 -3.56 -23.02 -13.92
N SER A 231 -2.70 -23.55 -14.80
CA SER A 231 -1.31 -23.12 -14.93
C SER A 231 -1.17 -21.64 -15.25
N TYR A 232 -2.06 -21.07 -16.08
CA TYR A 232 -2.00 -19.65 -16.38
C TYR A 232 -2.49 -18.79 -15.20
N LEU A 233 -3.51 -19.22 -14.49
CA LEU A 233 -3.98 -18.52 -13.27
C LEU A 233 -2.91 -18.58 -12.18
N PHE A 234 -2.26 -19.72 -12.04
CA PHE A 234 -1.14 -19.91 -11.14
C PHE A 234 0.01 -18.94 -11.46
N TYR A 235 0.43 -18.88 -12.72
CA TYR A 235 1.44 -17.92 -13.17
C TYR A 235 1.05 -16.47 -12.82
N ARG A 236 -0.20 -16.11 -13.02
CA ARG A 236 -0.70 -14.75 -12.67
C ARG A 236 -0.67 -14.49 -11.16
N THR A 237 -0.97 -15.49 -10.35
CA THR A 237 -0.88 -15.41 -8.89
C THR A 237 0.57 -15.12 -8.47
N ILE A 238 1.52 -15.83 -9.05
CA ILE A 238 2.96 -15.60 -8.80
C ILE A 238 3.34 -14.18 -9.19
N GLU A 239 3.01 -13.74 -10.41
CA GLU A 239 3.31 -12.36 -10.85
C GLU A 239 2.75 -11.31 -9.88
N PHE A 240 1.56 -11.54 -9.32
CA PHE A 240 0.96 -10.60 -8.37
C PHE A 240 1.65 -10.62 -7.01
N LYS A 241 2.03 -11.80 -6.50
CA LYS A 241 2.80 -11.93 -5.26
C LYS A 241 4.19 -11.28 -5.38
N LEU A 242 4.91 -11.55 -6.46
CA LEU A 242 6.18 -10.87 -6.78
C LEU A 242 6.03 -9.34 -6.86
N PHE A 243 4.94 -8.88 -7.46
CA PHE A 243 4.68 -7.45 -7.52
C PHE A 243 4.43 -6.84 -6.13
N ARG A 244 3.68 -7.52 -5.26
CA ARG A 244 3.43 -7.07 -3.88
C ARG A 244 4.71 -7.07 -3.05
N GLN A 245 5.53 -8.12 -3.13
CA GLN A 245 6.84 -8.18 -2.49
C GLN A 245 7.71 -6.99 -2.92
N LYS A 246 7.80 -6.74 -4.21
CA LYS A 246 8.53 -5.58 -4.74
C LYS A 246 7.99 -4.24 -4.23
N CYS A 247 6.69 -4.12 -4.01
CA CYS A 247 6.11 -2.93 -3.39
C CYS A 247 6.58 -2.78 -1.95
N LEU A 248 6.54 -3.85 -1.16
CA LEU A 248 6.97 -3.86 0.23
C LEU A 248 8.46 -3.51 0.38
N ASP A 249 9.33 -4.17 -0.40
CA ASP A 249 10.77 -3.91 -0.39
C ASP A 249 11.08 -2.45 -0.77
N TYR A 250 10.40 -1.92 -1.79
CA TYR A 250 10.55 -0.52 -2.16
C TYR A 250 10.14 0.42 -1.03
N LEU A 251 9.00 0.18 -0.39
CA LEU A 251 8.50 1.03 0.69
C LEU A 251 9.44 1.00 1.89
N LEU A 252 9.82 -0.19 2.35
CA LEU A 252 10.75 -0.35 3.48
C LEU A 252 12.10 0.32 3.19
N LYS A 253 12.65 0.11 1.99
CA LYS A 253 13.89 0.76 1.58
C LYS A 253 13.79 2.29 1.65
N GLN A 254 12.70 2.87 1.14
CA GLN A 254 12.54 4.33 1.14
C GLN A 254 12.30 4.87 2.57
N ILE A 255 11.52 4.18 3.38
CA ILE A 255 11.27 4.56 4.78
C ILE A 255 12.58 4.52 5.57
N ASN A 256 13.38 3.46 5.42
CA ASN A 256 14.65 3.35 6.11
C ASN A 256 15.67 4.41 5.67
N LEU A 257 15.70 4.77 4.39
CA LEU A 257 16.50 5.91 3.92
C LEU A 257 16.07 7.24 4.57
N GLY A 258 14.77 7.45 4.75
CA GLY A 258 14.26 8.62 5.44
C GLY A 258 14.60 8.62 6.93
N LEU A 259 14.50 7.49 7.62
CA LEU A 259 14.94 7.34 9.01
C LEU A 259 16.42 7.68 9.17
N GLN A 260 17.26 7.20 8.26
CA GLN A 260 18.69 7.53 8.25
C GLN A 260 18.94 9.05 8.06
N THR A 261 18.10 9.73 7.28
CA THR A 261 18.25 11.18 7.05
C THR A 261 18.01 12.01 8.31
N ILE A 262 17.15 11.54 9.23
CA ILE A 262 16.81 12.24 10.46
C ILE A 262 17.53 11.66 11.71
N SER A 263 18.38 10.63 11.52
CA SER A 263 19.02 9.91 12.64
C SER A 263 19.79 10.81 13.60
N ASP A 264 20.53 11.79 13.08
CA ASP A 264 21.29 12.75 13.90
C ASP A 264 20.36 13.63 14.73
N GLU A 265 19.22 14.07 14.18
CA GLU A 265 18.26 14.91 14.91
C GLU A 265 17.56 14.14 16.02
N ILE A 266 17.14 12.90 15.74
CA ILE A 266 16.45 12.05 16.72
C ILE A 266 17.42 11.33 17.68
N GLN A 267 18.74 11.44 17.45
CA GLN A 267 19.78 10.75 18.21
C GLN A 267 19.55 9.24 18.32
N ALA A 268 19.02 8.64 17.26
CA ALA A 268 18.72 7.21 17.19
C ALA A 268 19.00 6.70 15.78
N ASN A 269 19.65 5.55 15.69
CA ASN A 269 19.99 4.90 14.43
C ASN A 269 19.39 3.50 14.38
N GLY A 270 18.96 3.08 13.18
CA GLY A 270 18.39 1.76 12.98
C GLY A 270 17.53 1.69 11.71
N LYS A 271 16.91 0.55 11.51
CA LYS A 271 16.03 0.29 10.37
C LYS A 271 14.85 -0.60 10.76
N ILE A 272 13.75 -0.43 10.07
CA ILE A 272 12.59 -1.31 10.16
C ILE A 272 12.82 -2.47 9.21
N VAL A 273 12.65 -3.70 9.71
CA VAL A 273 12.82 -4.95 8.96
C VAL A 273 11.57 -5.82 9.11
N ILE A 274 11.46 -6.80 8.23
CA ILE A 274 10.41 -7.81 8.34
C ILE A 274 10.91 -8.91 9.27
N LYS A 275 10.20 -9.15 10.37
CA LYS A 275 10.53 -10.17 11.38
C LYS A 275 10.15 -11.57 10.93
N MET A 276 8.99 -11.69 10.30
CA MET A 276 8.51 -12.99 9.85
C MET A 276 9.18 -13.44 8.55
N PRO A 277 9.47 -14.73 8.43
CA PRO A 277 9.96 -15.28 7.17
C PRO A 277 8.86 -15.16 6.10
N ILE A 278 8.92 -14.08 5.35
CA ILE A 278 8.11 -13.98 4.14
C ILE A 278 8.76 -14.85 3.08
N THR A 279 7.96 -15.64 2.39
CA THR A 279 8.43 -16.40 1.23
C THR A 279 9.06 -15.44 0.23
N ASP A 280 10.33 -15.65 -0.08
CA ASP A 280 11.01 -14.94 -1.15
C ASP A 280 10.55 -15.50 -2.50
N TYR A 281 9.43 -14.97 -3.00
CA TYR A 281 8.82 -15.44 -4.24
C TYR A 281 9.73 -15.27 -5.45
N GLU A 282 10.65 -14.28 -5.44
CA GLU A 282 11.59 -14.10 -6.54
C GLU A 282 12.62 -15.23 -6.56
N LYS A 283 13.16 -15.60 -5.40
CA LYS A 283 14.07 -16.73 -5.24
C LYS A 283 13.40 -18.05 -5.65
N GLU A 284 12.18 -18.31 -5.15
CA GLU A 284 11.46 -19.54 -5.47
C GLU A 284 11.08 -19.61 -6.94
N TRP A 285 10.72 -18.49 -7.55
CA TRP A 285 10.50 -18.42 -8.99
C TRP A 285 11.77 -18.71 -9.80
N GLN A 286 12.95 -18.20 -9.36
CA GLN A 286 14.23 -18.48 -10.01
C GLN A 286 14.60 -19.96 -9.89
N ARG A 287 14.39 -20.58 -8.73
CA ARG A 287 14.60 -22.01 -8.52
C ARG A 287 13.76 -22.85 -9.49
N TYR A 288 12.50 -22.50 -9.66
CA TYR A 288 11.63 -23.13 -10.65
C TYR A 288 12.13 -22.91 -12.09
N ALA A 289 12.49 -21.68 -12.44
CA ALA A 289 13.01 -21.37 -13.78
C ALA A 289 14.31 -22.10 -14.11
N ASN A 290 15.13 -22.35 -13.10
CA ASN A 290 16.37 -23.13 -13.22
C ASN A 290 16.15 -24.65 -13.20
N GLY A 291 14.91 -25.12 -13.00
CA GLY A 291 14.59 -26.55 -12.90
C GLY A 291 14.99 -27.20 -11.58
N GLU A 292 15.26 -26.41 -10.52
CA GLU A 292 15.63 -26.92 -9.19
C GLU A 292 14.42 -27.44 -8.41
N ILE A 293 13.24 -26.92 -8.71
CA ILE A 293 11.96 -27.35 -8.12
C ILE A 293 10.93 -27.54 -9.26
N CYS A 294 9.98 -28.44 -9.05
CA CYS A 294 8.90 -28.69 -10.01
C CYS A 294 7.70 -27.75 -9.77
N ALA A 295 6.75 -27.75 -10.70
CA ALA A 295 5.56 -26.89 -10.64
C ALA A 295 4.66 -27.18 -9.43
N SER A 296 4.58 -28.44 -8.98
CA SER A 296 3.83 -28.82 -7.76
C SER A 296 4.49 -28.25 -6.51
N GLU A 297 5.83 -28.38 -6.38
CA GLU A 297 6.56 -27.81 -5.24
C GLU A 297 6.43 -26.29 -5.18
N LEU A 298 6.56 -25.60 -6.33
CA LEU A 298 6.33 -24.16 -6.39
C LEU A 298 4.88 -23.80 -6.01
N SER A 299 3.90 -24.60 -6.44
CA SER A 299 2.50 -24.42 -6.06
C SER A 299 2.30 -24.54 -4.55
N ASP A 300 2.90 -25.55 -3.93
CA ASP A 300 2.83 -25.75 -2.49
C ASP A 300 3.44 -24.56 -1.73
N ILE A 301 4.57 -24.05 -2.19
CA ILE A 301 5.21 -22.87 -1.60
C ILE A 301 4.30 -21.63 -1.70
N ILE A 302 3.65 -21.44 -2.86
CA ILE A 302 2.84 -20.25 -3.14
C ILE A 302 1.49 -20.27 -2.43
N TYR A 303 0.87 -21.44 -2.32
CA TYR A 303 -0.43 -21.60 -1.67
C TYR A 303 -0.33 -22.07 -0.22
N LYS A 304 0.87 -22.44 0.25
CA LYS A 304 1.08 -22.78 1.64
C LYS A 304 0.83 -21.54 2.48
N MET A 305 -0.21 -21.57 3.29
CA MET A 305 -0.33 -20.61 4.37
C MET A 305 0.84 -20.85 5.31
N PRO A 306 1.53 -19.80 5.78
CA PRO A 306 2.52 -19.97 6.82
C PRO A 306 1.83 -20.61 8.02
N SER A 307 2.38 -21.75 8.44
CA SER A 307 1.92 -22.55 9.59
C SER A 307 2.21 -21.82 10.89
#